data_0cb375df70e8269c2df042d173b99d0d
#
_entry.id   0cb375df70e8269c2df042d173b99d0d
#
_cell.length_a   1.000
_cell.length_b   1.000
_cell.length_c   1.000
_cell.angle_alpha   90.00
_cell.angle_beta   90.00
_cell.angle_gamma   90.00
#
_symmetry.space_group_name_H-M   'P 1'
#
loop_
_entity.id
_entity.type
_entity.pdbx_description
1 polymer ?
#
loop_
_entity_poly.entity_id
_entity_poly.type
_entity_poly.pdbx_seq_one_letter_code
_entity_poly.pdbx_strand_id
1 'polypeptide(L)'
;MKYFIILTIFLKILILSTNANAQKLIPLQDYINKNEFNDNEMFYVFSRCSAIGYKIMDLGQNMPELKKRGETLNGYFFYVSSEVRGKIMPNESKKRHEAITAETVGGLIDVYTEISNDYYLRTGNYFSDMMIADLELCSALYENK
;
A
#
# COMPACT_ATOMS: atom_id res chain seq x y z
N MET A 1 39.30 -26.19 16.63
CA MET A 1 38.36 -26.69 15.62
C MET A 1 36.87 -26.49 15.99
N LYS A 2 36.41 -26.62 17.26
CA LYS A 2 34.99 -26.43 17.63
C LYS A 2 34.46 -25.03 17.38
N TYR A 3 35.25 -23.96 17.56
CA TYR A 3 34.79 -22.58 17.35
C TYR A 3 34.65 -22.17 15.88
N PHE A 4 35.35 -22.83 14.98
CA PHE A 4 35.27 -22.57 13.54
C PHE A 4 33.94 -23.06 12.95
N ILE A 5 33.40 -24.16 13.48
CA ILE A 5 32.12 -24.75 13.04
C ILE A 5 30.94 -23.87 13.51
N ILE A 6 31.04 -23.33 14.74
CA ILE A 6 29.99 -22.45 15.27
C ILE A 6 29.91 -21.14 14.48
N LEU A 7 31.05 -20.56 14.11
CA LEU A 7 31.11 -19.32 13.33
C LEU A 7 30.52 -19.51 11.91
N THR A 8 30.77 -20.66 11.27
CA THR A 8 30.20 -20.95 9.93
C THR A 8 28.69 -21.19 9.96
N ILE A 9 28.15 -21.74 11.05
CA ILE A 9 26.68 -21.90 11.22
C ILE A 9 26.00 -20.55 11.47
N PHE A 10 26.60 -19.70 12.30
CA PHE A 10 26.07 -18.33 12.52
C PHE A 10 26.07 -17.49 11.23
N LEU A 11 27.11 -17.58 10.42
CA LEU A 11 27.20 -16.86 9.15
C LEU A 11 26.15 -17.33 8.13
N LYS A 12 25.82 -18.63 8.12
CA LYS A 12 24.78 -19.18 7.24
C LYS A 12 23.35 -18.77 7.68
N ILE A 13 23.11 -18.57 8.98
CA ILE A 13 21.81 -18.10 9.49
C ILE A 13 21.58 -16.62 9.14
N LEU A 14 22.63 -15.80 9.11
CA LEU A 14 22.56 -14.39 8.73
C LEU A 14 22.27 -14.18 7.23
N ILE A 15 22.59 -15.13 6.35
CA ILE A 15 22.36 -15.02 4.91
C ILE A 15 20.92 -15.47 4.51
N LEU A 16 20.22 -16.19 5.39
CA LEU A 16 18.87 -16.71 5.13
C LEU A 16 17.74 -15.73 5.47
N SER A 17 18.05 -14.57 6.04
CA SER A 17 17.06 -13.59 6.50
C SER A 17 16.80 -12.41 5.53
N THR A 18 17.31 -12.44 4.29
CA THR A 18 17.12 -11.32 3.34
C THR A 18 16.25 -11.63 2.11
N ASN A 19 15.46 -12.69 2.17
CA ASN A 19 14.37 -12.85 1.21
C ASN A 19 13.03 -12.44 1.87
N ALA A 20 12.93 -11.20 2.33
CA ALA A 20 11.64 -10.52 2.34
C ALA A 20 11.26 -10.40 0.87
N ASN A 21 10.46 -11.36 0.37
CA ASN A 21 9.74 -11.20 -0.87
C ASN A 21 8.87 -9.95 -0.69
N ALA A 22 9.39 -8.79 -1.10
CA ALA A 22 8.56 -7.63 -1.35
C ALA A 22 7.56 -8.12 -2.39
N GLN A 23 6.34 -8.43 -1.93
CA GLN A 23 5.28 -8.93 -2.78
C GLN A 23 5.07 -7.84 -3.83
N LYS A 24 5.56 -8.10 -5.04
CA LYS A 24 5.51 -7.11 -6.13
C LYS A 24 4.05 -6.76 -6.36
N LEU A 25 3.65 -5.54 -6.02
CA LEU A 25 2.29 -5.08 -6.30
C LEU A 25 2.00 -5.26 -7.80
N ILE A 26 0.84 -5.83 -8.09
CA ILE A 26 0.25 -5.82 -9.42
C ILE A 26 -0.75 -4.67 -9.51
N PRO A 27 -1.10 -4.16 -10.70
CA PRO A 27 -2.16 -3.16 -10.86
C PRO A 27 -3.43 -3.58 -10.11
N LEU A 28 -4.08 -2.63 -9.46
CA LEU A 28 -5.22 -2.91 -8.57
C LEU A 28 -6.40 -3.54 -9.32
N GLN A 29 -6.60 -3.17 -10.59
CA GLN A 29 -7.61 -3.80 -11.45
C GLN A 29 -7.33 -5.29 -11.67
N ASP A 30 -6.06 -5.66 -11.88
CA ASP A 30 -5.66 -7.07 -12.04
C ASP A 30 -5.84 -7.85 -10.75
N TYR A 31 -5.60 -7.19 -9.60
CA TYR A 31 -5.85 -7.77 -8.29
C TYR A 31 -7.33 -8.08 -8.08
N ILE A 32 -8.23 -7.12 -8.36
CA ILE A 32 -9.69 -7.28 -8.25
C ILE A 32 -10.19 -8.40 -9.17
N ASN A 33 -9.67 -8.48 -10.38
CA ASN A 33 -10.09 -9.49 -11.35
C ASN A 33 -9.68 -10.92 -10.97
N LYS A 34 -8.67 -11.09 -10.10
CA LYS A 34 -8.12 -12.39 -9.69
C LYS A 34 -8.71 -12.92 -8.39
N ASN A 35 -9.31 -12.06 -7.58
CA ASN A 35 -9.77 -12.39 -6.24
C ASN A 35 -11.30 -12.31 -6.15
N GLU A 36 -11.89 -13.14 -5.30
CA GLU A 36 -13.30 -13.00 -4.94
C GLU A 36 -13.48 -11.73 -4.10
N PHE A 37 -14.49 -10.92 -4.45
CA PHE A 37 -14.72 -9.63 -3.81
C PHE A 37 -15.50 -9.83 -2.49
N ASN A 38 -14.77 -9.87 -1.38
CA ASN A 38 -15.29 -9.99 -0.01
C ASN A 38 -14.78 -8.83 0.86
N ASP A 39 -15.20 -8.78 2.13
CA ASP A 39 -14.83 -7.67 3.02
C ASP A 39 -13.30 -7.53 3.22
N ASN A 40 -12.54 -8.62 3.26
CA ASN A 40 -11.07 -8.55 3.37
C ASN A 40 -10.45 -7.94 2.11
N GLU A 41 -10.95 -8.34 0.94
CA GLU A 41 -10.51 -7.78 -0.34
C GLU A 41 -10.90 -6.30 -0.48
N MET A 42 -12.10 -5.93 -0.05
CA MET A 42 -12.55 -4.54 0.01
C MET A 42 -11.66 -3.71 0.95
N PHE A 43 -11.34 -4.23 2.13
CA PHE A 43 -10.42 -3.58 3.06
C PHE A 43 -9.06 -3.31 2.42
N TYR A 44 -8.49 -4.32 1.73
CA TYR A 44 -7.21 -4.18 1.04
C TYR A 44 -7.29 -3.17 -0.12
N VAL A 45 -8.32 -3.25 -0.98
CA VAL A 45 -8.52 -2.34 -2.12
C VAL A 45 -8.64 -0.89 -1.64
N PHE A 46 -9.46 -0.62 -0.63
CA PHE A 46 -9.63 0.73 -0.11
C PHE A 46 -8.39 1.24 0.63
N SER A 47 -7.67 0.37 1.34
CA SER A 47 -6.38 0.73 1.94
C SER A 47 -5.34 1.10 0.86
N ARG A 48 -5.32 0.39 -0.28
CA ARG A 48 -4.48 0.74 -1.43
C ARG A 48 -4.86 2.08 -2.05
N CYS A 49 -6.16 2.36 -2.20
CA CYS A 49 -6.65 3.64 -2.69
C CYS A 49 -6.30 4.80 -1.74
N SER A 50 -6.34 4.56 -0.44
CA SER A 50 -5.87 5.54 0.55
C SER A 50 -4.35 5.79 0.40
N ALA A 51 -3.56 4.73 0.29
CA ALA A 51 -2.10 4.82 0.17
C ALA A 51 -1.65 5.55 -1.11
N ILE A 52 -2.24 5.21 -2.28
CA ILE A 52 -1.90 5.94 -3.53
C ILE A 52 -2.35 7.39 -3.45
N GLY A 53 -3.50 7.69 -2.82
CA GLY A 53 -3.94 9.07 -2.55
C GLY A 53 -2.91 9.85 -1.73
N TYR A 54 -2.39 9.26 -0.65
CA TYR A 54 -1.32 9.87 0.14
C TYR A 54 -0.06 10.11 -0.70
N LYS A 55 0.37 9.14 -1.50
CA LYS A 55 1.57 9.27 -2.33
C LYS A 55 1.42 10.37 -3.38
N ILE A 56 0.22 10.51 -3.99
CA ILE A 56 -0.09 11.60 -4.92
C ILE A 56 -0.07 12.97 -4.22
N MET A 57 -0.60 13.06 -3.02
CA MET A 57 -0.55 14.26 -2.18
C MET A 57 0.91 14.65 -1.89
N ASP A 58 1.75 13.69 -1.52
CA ASP A 58 3.16 13.89 -1.20
C ASP A 58 3.95 14.38 -2.42
N LEU A 59 3.82 13.72 -3.56
CA LEU A 59 4.48 14.11 -4.82
C LEU A 59 3.91 15.43 -5.39
N GLY A 60 2.66 15.75 -5.09
CA GLY A 60 1.94 16.93 -5.57
C GLY A 60 2.16 18.20 -4.75
N GLN A 61 3.15 18.30 -3.85
CA GLN A 61 3.30 19.46 -2.95
C GLN A 61 3.36 20.80 -3.69
N ASN A 62 3.95 20.85 -4.88
CA ASN A 62 4.04 22.04 -5.72
C ASN A 62 2.95 22.12 -6.81
N MET A 63 1.96 21.22 -6.78
CA MET A 63 0.85 21.11 -7.75
C MET A 63 -0.48 21.07 -6.99
N PRO A 64 -1.11 22.22 -6.69
CA PRO A 64 -2.26 22.30 -5.78
C PRO A 64 -3.42 21.38 -6.13
N GLU A 65 -3.74 21.22 -7.41
CA GLU A 65 -4.82 20.33 -7.87
C GLU A 65 -4.50 18.85 -7.59
N LEU A 66 -3.26 18.44 -7.87
CA LEU A 66 -2.80 17.07 -7.62
C LEU A 66 -2.78 16.76 -6.12
N LYS A 67 -2.25 17.70 -5.33
CA LYS A 67 -2.24 17.59 -3.86
C LYS A 67 -3.65 17.45 -3.32
N LYS A 68 -4.58 18.33 -3.72
CA LYS A 68 -5.99 18.29 -3.29
C LYS A 68 -6.67 16.98 -3.67
N ARG A 69 -6.43 16.47 -4.89
CA ARG A 69 -6.94 15.17 -5.33
C ARG A 69 -6.42 14.05 -4.43
N GLY A 70 -5.12 14.05 -4.13
CA GLY A 70 -4.50 13.09 -3.22
C GLY A 70 -5.09 13.11 -1.82
N GLU A 71 -5.25 14.31 -1.23
CA GLU A 71 -5.89 14.52 0.08
C GLU A 71 -7.31 13.95 0.11
N THR A 72 -8.09 14.22 -0.94
CA THR A 72 -9.47 13.75 -1.07
C THR A 72 -9.55 12.23 -1.11
N LEU A 73 -8.76 11.58 -1.97
CA LEU A 73 -8.72 10.12 -2.10
C LEU A 73 -8.22 9.45 -0.82
N ASN A 74 -7.13 9.96 -0.25
CA ASN A 74 -6.58 9.43 1.00
C ASN A 74 -7.60 9.46 2.13
N GLY A 75 -8.19 10.61 2.41
CA GLY A 75 -9.16 10.78 3.51
C GLY A 75 -10.42 9.93 3.33
N TYR A 76 -10.99 9.91 2.13
CA TYR A 76 -12.19 9.12 1.84
C TYR A 76 -11.92 7.62 1.98
N PHE A 77 -10.91 7.11 1.32
CA PHE A 77 -10.64 5.67 1.33
C PHE A 77 -10.08 5.17 2.66
N PHE A 78 -9.38 6.01 3.42
CA PHE A 78 -9.02 5.69 4.81
C PHE A 78 -10.26 5.46 5.67
N TYR A 79 -11.24 6.38 5.59
CA TYR A 79 -12.49 6.26 6.32
C TYR A 79 -13.25 4.98 5.91
N VAL A 80 -13.48 4.76 4.62
CA VAL A 80 -14.22 3.59 4.13
C VAL A 80 -13.51 2.29 4.47
N SER A 81 -12.19 2.25 4.37
CA SER A 81 -11.38 1.09 4.78
C SER A 81 -11.56 0.77 6.26
N SER A 82 -11.55 1.79 7.13
CA SER A 82 -11.78 1.62 8.57
C SER A 82 -13.20 1.10 8.87
N GLU A 83 -14.22 1.55 8.15
CA GLU A 83 -15.60 1.04 8.27
C GLU A 83 -15.70 -0.44 7.84
N VAL A 84 -15.04 -0.81 6.73
CA VAL A 84 -14.98 -2.22 6.29
C VAL A 84 -14.25 -3.08 7.32
N ARG A 85 -13.16 -2.58 7.90
CA ARG A 85 -12.47 -3.26 9.00
C ARG A 85 -13.40 -3.54 10.17
N GLY A 86 -14.29 -2.59 10.50
CA GLY A 86 -15.31 -2.77 11.53
C GLY A 86 -16.30 -3.90 11.23
N LYS A 87 -16.64 -4.15 9.97
CA LYS A 87 -17.48 -5.30 9.57
C LYS A 87 -16.74 -6.62 9.73
N ILE A 88 -15.43 -6.66 9.40
CA ILE A 88 -14.60 -7.86 9.55
C ILE A 88 -14.42 -8.24 11.02
N MET A 89 -14.26 -7.25 11.90
CA MET A 89 -13.95 -7.45 13.33
C MET A 89 -14.93 -6.67 14.23
N PRO A 90 -16.22 -7.03 14.26
CA PRO A 90 -17.26 -6.23 14.91
C PRO A 90 -17.12 -6.10 16.43
N ASN A 91 -16.32 -6.96 17.07
CA ASN A 91 -16.07 -6.93 18.51
C ASN A 91 -14.92 -6.03 18.93
N GLU A 92 -14.18 -5.44 17.97
CA GLU A 92 -13.10 -4.50 18.25
C GLU A 92 -13.63 -3.06 18.33
N SER A 93 -12.91 -2.18 19.04
CA SER A 93 -13.29 -0.77 19.11
C SER A 93 -12.99 -0.04 17.80
N LYS A 94 -13.74 1.03 17.51
CA LYS A 94 -13.47 1.91 16.35
C LYS A 94 -12.02 2.41 16.32
N LYS A 95 -11.47 2.78 17.47
CA LYS A 95 -10.06 3.19 17.59
C LYS A 95 -9.09 2.09 17.13
N ARG A 96 -9.42 0.82 17.40
CA ARG A 96 -8.61 -0.32 16.95
C ARG A 96 -8.70 -0.51 15.43
N HIS A 97 -9.91 -0.35 14.84
CA HIS A 97 -10.08 -0.40 13.38
C HIS A 97 -9.25 0.68 12.69
N GLU A 98 -9.33 1.92 13.17
CA GLU A 98 -8.54 3.04 12.64
C GLU A 98 -7.02 2.79 12.76
N ALA A 99 -6.57 2.24 13.89
CA ALA A 99 -5.15 1.92 14.10
C ALA A 99 -4.64 0.85 13.12
N ILE A 100 -5.40 -0.23 12.90
CA ILE A 100 -5.04 -1.29 11.94
C ILE A 100 -5.08 -0.75 10.51
N THR A 101 -6.07 0.08 10.18
CA THR A 101 -6.14 0.74 8.87
C THR A 101 -4.92 1.62 8.64
N ALA A 102 -4.53 2.43 9.64
CA ALA A 102 -3.34 3.28 9.54
C ALA A 102 -2.06 2.47 9.34
N GLU A 103 -1.89 1.36 10.06
CA GLU A 103 -0.74 0.45 9.90
C GLU A 103 -0.71 -0.15 8.48
N THR A 104 -1.86 -0.64 7.99
CA THR A 104 -1.96 -1.22 6.64
C THR A 104 -1.68 -0.19 5.56
N VAL A 105 -2.29 1.00 5.66
CA VAL A 105 -2.07 2.10 4.71
C VAL A 105 -0.61 2.55 4.75
N GLY A 106 0.00 2.67 5.95
CA GLY A 106 1.40 3.02 6.11
C GLY A 106 2.33 2.06 5.38
N GLY A 107 2.14 0.74 5.57
CA GLY A 107 2.94 -0.26 4.85
C GLY A 107 2.77 -0.18 3.32
N LEU A 108 1.56 0.12 2.83
CA LEU A 108 1.32 0.31 1.39
C LEU A 108 1.96 1.61 0.84
N ILE A 109 2.00 2.67 1.65
CA ILE A 109 2.72 3.92 1.29
C ILE A 109 4.21 3.64 1.11
N ASP A 110 4.82 2.84 2.01
CA ASP A 110 6.22 2.46 1.89
C ASP A 110 6.48 1.70 0.58
N VAL A 111 5.62 0.73 0.23
CA VAL A 111 5.73 -0.01 -1.05
C VAL A 111 5.59 0.93 -2.26
N TYR A 112 4.62 1.85 -2.29
CA TYR A 112 4.50 2.82 -3.37
C TYR A 112 5.71 3.77 -3.43
N THR A 113 6.32 4.07 -2.29
CA THR A 113 7.52 4.90 -2.24
C THR A 113 8.71 4.18 -2.86
N GLU A 114 8.91 2.90 -2.57
CA GLU A 114 9.94 2.08 -3.21
C GLU A 114 9.73 2.00 -4.73
N ILE A 115 8.51 1.69 -5.18
CA ILE A 115 8.17 1.62 -6.61
C ILE A 115 8.43 2.95 -7.31
N SER A 116 8.02 4.07 -6.70
CA SER A 116 8.23 5.42 -7.22
C SER A 116 9.72 5.76 -7.35
N ASN A 117 10.51 5.47 -6.32
CA ASN A 117 11.94 5.72 -6.31
C ASN A 117 12.67 4.86 -7.36
N ASP A 118 12.37 3.57 -7.43
CA ASP A 118 12.96 2.67 -8.43
C ASP A 118 12.60 3.09 -9.86
N TYR A 119 11.39 3.56 -10.07
CA TYR A 119 10.95 4.04 -11.39
C TYR A 119 11.64 5.35 -11.74
N TYR A 120 11.76 6.27 -10.77
CA TYR A 120 12.48 7.54 -10.96
C TYR A 120 13.95 7.34 -11.34
N LEU A 121 14.64 6.42 -10.65
CA LEU A 121 16.05 6.12 -10.95
C LEU A 121 16.27 5.61 -12.39
N ARG A 122 15.26 4.96 -12.97
CA ARG A 122 15.33 4.41 -14.33
C ARG A 122 14.82 5.36 -15.41
N THR A 123 13.87 6.23 -15.11
CA THR A 123 13.11 6.99 -16.12
C THR A 123 13.12 8.50 -15.89
N GLY A 124 13.51 8.97 -14.70
CA GLY A 124 13.36 10.37 -14.31
C GLY A 124 11.91 10.76 -13.93
N ASN A 125 10.96 9.79 -13.88
CA ASN A 125 9.56 10.03 -13.52
C ASN A 125 9.19 9.29 -12.23
N TYR A 126 8.44 9.94 -11.33
CA TYR A 126 7.97 9.33 -10.09
C TYR A 126 6.71 8.47 -10.25
N PHE A 127 5.97 8.59 -11.35
CA PHE A 127 4.72 7.88 -11.58
C PHE A 127 4.95 6.70 -12.53
N SER A 128 4.97 5.48 -11.99
CA SER A 128 4.98 4.26 -12.80
C SER A 128 3.59 4.00 -13.41
N ASP A 129 3.54 3.21 -14.49
CA ASP A 129 2.29 2.82 -15.15
C ASP A 129 1.31 2.14 -14.17
N MET A 130 1.85 1.33 -13.24
CA MET A 130 1.04 0.71 -12.18
C MET A 130 0.42 1.76 -11.25
N MET A 131 1.18 2.77 -10.81
CA MET A 131 0.67 3.84 -9.96
C MET A 131 -0.40 4.67 -10.66
N ILE A 132 -0.23 4.92 -11.96
CA ILE A 132 -1.22 5.63 -12.78
C ILE A 132 -2.50 4.80 -12.86
N ALA A 133 -2.40 3.52 -13.17
CA ALA A 133 -3.55 2.61 -13.26
C ALA A 133 -4.32 2.52 -11.92
N ASP A 134 -3.61 2.41 -10.80
CA ASP A 134 -4.23 2.40 -9.46
C ASP A 134 -4.92 3.73 -9.14
N LEU A 135 -4.31 4.86 -9.49
CA LEU A 135 -4.90 6.19 -9.30
C LEU A 135 -6.18 6.37 -10.12
N GLU A 136 -6.18 5.93 -11.38
CA GLU A 136 -7.35 5.99 -12.26
C GLU A 136 -8.51 5.16 -11.71
N LEU A 137 -8.24 3.91 -11.30
CA LEU A 137 -9.25 3.05 -10.70
C LEU A 137 -9.81 3.64 -9.38
N CYS A 138 -8.94 4.09 -8.48
CA CYS A 138 -9.38 4.69 -7.22
C CYS A 138 -10.18 5.98 -7.44
N SER A 139 -9.84 6.77 -8.46
CA SER A 139 -10.62 7.94 -8.84
C SER A 139 -12.01 7.55 -9.34
N ALA A 140 -12.09 6.53 -10.19
CA ALA A 140 -13.38 6.03 -10.69
C ALA A 140 -14.25 5.46 -9.55
N LEU A 141 -13.65 4.72 -8.60
CA LEU A 141 -14.36 4.25 -7.40
C LEU A 141 -14.87 5.40 -6.52
N TYR A 142 -14.12 6.48 -6.41
CA TYR A 142 -14.53 7.66 -5.67
C TYR A 142 -15.68 8.40 -6.36
N GLU A 143 -15.66 8.53 -7.68
CA GLU A 143 -16.67 9.25 -8.48
C GLU A 143 -18.02 8.50 -8.54
N ASN A 144 -18.01 7.19 -8.40
CA ASN A 144 -19.19 6.31 -8.46
C ASN A 144 -19.77 5.92 -7.07
N LYS A 145 -19.41 6.65 -6.00
CA LYS A 145 -19.88 6.42 -4.63
C LYS A 145 -21.34 6.82 -4.38
#